data_7a200561200cc31a5e47819380658cfb
#
_entry.id   7a200561200cc31a5e47819380658cfb
#
_cell.length_a   1.000
_cell.length_b   1.000
_cell.length_c   1.000
_cell.angle_alpha   90.00
_cell.angle_beta   90.00
_cell.angle_gamma   90.00
#
_symmetry.space_group_name_H-M   'P 1'
#
loop_
_entity.id
_entity.type
_entity.pdbx_description
1 polymer ?
#
loop_
_entity_poly.entity_id
_entity_poly.type
_entity_poly.pdbx_seq_one_letter_code
_entity_poly.pdbx_strand_id
1 'polypeptide(L)' 'MQENILAYLAINPTASRKELAMHIDNSTEDGIKYNLDRLKNLGYIQREGPAKGGFWKIIE' A
#
# COMPACT_ATOMS: atom_id res chain seq x y z
N MET A 1 0.03 -11.80 0.72
CA MET A 1 0.68 -10.48 0.70
C MET A 1 -0.28 -9.30 0.64
N GLN A 2 -1.33 -9.36 -0.21
CA GLN A 2 -2.27 -8.24 -0.32
C GLN A 2 -3.00 -7.97 1.00
N GLU A 3 -3.39 -9.01 1.71
CA GLU A 3 -4.05 -8.85 3.00
C GLU A 3 -3.14 -8.13 4.01
N ASN A 4 -1.85 -8.48 4.00
CA ASN A 4 -0.89 -7.83 4.90
C ASN A 4 -0.72 -6.35 4.55
N ILE A 5 -0.72 -6.03 3.26
CA ILE A 5 -0.63 -4.64 2.82
C ILE A 5 -1.85 -3.86 3.27
N LEU A 6 -3.04 -4.41 3.07
CA LEU A 6 -4.28 -3.75 3.46
C LEU A 6 -4.33 -3.52 4.97
N ALA A 7 -3.95 -4.52 5.75
CA ALA A 7 -3.95 -4.40 7.21
C ALA A 7 -2.97 -3.32 7.66
N TYR A 8 -1.79 -3.28 7.06
CA TYR A 8 -0.79 -2.28 7.42
C TYR A 8 -1.25 -0.87 7.06
N LEU A 9 -1.82 -0.71 5.87
CA LEU A 9 -2.31 0.58 5.40
C LEU A 9 -3.48 1.09 6.23
N ALA A 10 -4.30 0.19 6.74
CA ALA A 10 -5.43 0.59 7.59
C ALA A 10 -4.93 1.27 8.88
N ILE A 11 -3.76 0.85 9.36
CA ILE A 11 -3.14 1.43 10.56
C ILE A 11 -2.24 2.60 10.22
N ASN A 12 -1.51 2.48 9.09
CA ASN A 12 -0.52 3.48 8.66
C ASN A 12 -0.77 3.88 7.22
N PRO A 13 -1.79 4.70 6.95
CA PRO A 13 -2.14 5.05 5.57
C PRO A 13 -1.07 5.86 4.83
N THR A 14 -0.12 6.44 5.55
CA THR A 14 0.97 7.19 4.94
C THR A 14 2.20 6.34 4.67
N ALA A 15 2.13 5.03 4.89
CA ALA A 15 3.27 4.15 4.69
C ALA A 15 3.74 4.16 3.23
N SER A 16 5.05 4.21 3.05
CA SER A 16 5.66 4.16 1.73
C SER A 16 5.87 2.71 1.29
N ARG A 17 6.21 2.53 0.00
CA ARG A 17 6.55 1.20 -0.50
C ARG A 17 7.73 0.61 0.25
N LYS A 18 8.72 1.43 0.53
CA LYS A 18 9.90 1.00 1.27
C LYS A 18 9.53 0.52 2.67
N GLU A 19 8.66 1.28 3.34
CA GLU A 19 8.21 0.93 4.68
C GLU A 19 7.44 -0.40 4.66
N LEU A 20 6.55 -0.57 3.70
CA LEU A 20 5.81 -1.82 3.55
C LEU A 20 6.75 -2.99 3.31
N ALA A 21 7.75 -2.81 2.46
CA ALA A 21 8.71 -3.87 2.16
C ALA A 21 9.52 -4.26 3.40
N MET A 22 9.77 -3.30 4.29
CA MET A 22 10.50 -3.58 5.52
C MET A 22 9.67 -4.34 6.56
N HIS A 23 8.36 -4.12 6.56
CA HIS A 23 7.48 -4.69 7.57
C HIS A 23 6.76 -5.96 7.12
N ILE A 24 6.70 -6.21 5.83
CA ILE A 24 6.06 -7.42 5.30
C ILE A 24 7.14 -8.41 4.88
N ASP A 25 7.14 -9.57 5.52
CA ASP A 25 8.14 -10.59 5.28
C ASP A 25 8.11 -11.10 3.84
N ASN A 26 9.29 -11.42 3.33
CA ASN A 26 9.45 -12.00 1.99
C ASN A 26 8.94 -11.10 0.86
N SER A 27 8.99 -9.79 1.09
CA SER A 27 8.56 -8.84 0.07
C SER A 27 9.71 -7.92 -0.35
N THR A 28 9.59 -7.37 -1.55
CA THR A 28 10.52 -6.39 -2.09
C THR A 28 9.73 -5.14 -2.45
N GLU A 29 10.44 -4.01 -2.67
CA GLU A 29 9.75 -2.79 -3.09
C GLU A 29 9.02 -2.99 -4.41
N ASP A 30 9.61 -3.75 -5.34
CA ASP A 30 8.96 -4.03 -6.63
C ASP A 30 7.70 -4.87 -6.43
N GLY A 31 7.77 -5.87 -5.58
CA GLY A 31 6.60 -6.70 -5.26
C GLY A 31 5.51 -5.89 -4.58
N ILE A 32 5.89 -5.00 -3.67
CA ILE A 32 4.95 -4.12 -2.99
C ILE A 32 4.29 -3.19 -4.01
N LYS A 33 5.08 -2.58 -4.89
CA LYS A 33 4.54 -1.71 -5.93
C LYS A 33 3.53 -2.44 -6.81
N TYR A 34 3.88 -3.66 -7.23
CA TYR A 34 2.99 -4.47 -8.05
C TYR A 34 1.66 -4.73 -7.33
N ASN A 35 1.73 -5.11 -6.07
CA ASN A 35 0.52 -5.40 -5.30
C ASN A 35 -0.30 -4.14 -5.01
N LEU A 36 0.36 -3.02 -4.75
CA LEU A 36 -0.35 -1.75 -4.55
C LEU A 36 -1.10 -1.34 -5.82
N ASP A 37 -0.43 -1.44 -6.96
CA ASP A 37 -1.06 -1.11 -8.25
C ASP A 37 -2.26 -2.02 -8.51
N ARG A 38 -2.12 -3.30 -8.20
CA ARG A 38 -3.20 -4.26 -8.40
C ARG A 38 -4.38 -3.95 -7.48
N LEU A 39 -4.13 -3.66 -6.20
CA LEU A 39 -5.18 -3.30 -5.25
C LEU A 39 -5.89 -2.01 -5.68
N LYS A 40 -5.12 -1.04 -6.17
CA LYS A 40 -5.68 0.21 -6.66
C LYS A 40 -6.57 -0.04 -7.87
N ASN A 41 -6.12 -0.86 -8.82
CA ASN A 41 -6.89 -1.17 -10.03
C ASN A 41 -8.16 -1.96 -9.71
N LEU A 42 -8.12 -2.78 -8.66
CA LEU A 42 -9.29 -3.54 -8.23
C LEU A 42 -10.27 -2.71 -7.40
N GLY A 43 -9.86 -1.50 -7.00
CA GLY A 43 -10.75 -0.60 -6.26
C GLY A 43 -10.72 -0.78 -4.76
N TYR A 44 -9.76 -1.53 -4.23
CA TYR A 44 -9.65 -1.72 -2.78
C TYR A 44 -8.98 -0.56 -2.08
N ILE A 45 -8.10 0.16 -2.77
CA ILE A 45 -7.41 1.31 -2.20
C ILE A 45 -7.39 2.45 -3.22
N GLN A 46 -7.22 3.65 -2.71
CA GLN A 46 -7.15 4.85 -3.55
C GLN A 46 -6.08 5.78 -2.98
N ARG A 47 -5.28 6.37 -3.89
CA ARG A 47 -4.29 7.35 -3.48
C ARG A 47 -4.95 8.71 -3.34
N GLU A 48 -4.80 9.31 -2.17
CA GLU A 48 -5.36 10.63 -1.89
C GLU A 48 -4.24 11.62 -1.64
N GLY A 49 -4.48 12.88 -2.01
CA GLY A 49 -3.53 13.94 -1.78
C GLY A 49 -2.46 14.03 -2.86
N PRO A 50 -1.48 14.92 -2.68
CA PRO A 50 -0.39 15.08 -3.66
C PRO A 50 0.52 13.87 -3.69
N ALA A 51 1.29 13.73 -4.77
CA ALA A 51 2.21 12.61 -4.92
C ALA A 51 3.21 12.55 -3.74
N LYS A 52 3.58 13.71 -3.24
CA LYS A 52 4.47 13.80 -2.09
C LYS A 52 3.64 14.19 -0.87
N GLY A 53 3.65 13.34 0.14
CA GLY A 53 2.87 13.59 1.35
C GLY A 53 1.44 13.10 1.32
N GLY A 54 1.04 12.39 0.27
CA GLY A 54 -0.29 11.81 0.19
C GLY A 54 -0.40 10.54 1.03
N PHE A 55 -1.58 9.93 0.98
CA PHE A 55 -1.84 8.74 1.77
C PHE A 55 -2.72 7.77 0.99
N TRP A 56 -2.78 6.52 1.48
CA TRP A 56 -3.64 5.50 0.89
C TRP A 56 -4.95 5.41 1.66
N LYS A 57 -6.04 5.42 0.93
CA LYS A 57 -7.38 5.28 1.52
C LYS A 57 -7.90 3.89 1.21
N ILE A 58 -8.35 3.17 2.23
CA ILE A 58 -8.95 1.85 2.07
C ILE A 58 -10.42 2.06 1.72
N ILE A 59 -10.83 1.55 0.55
CA ILE A 59 -12.18 1.80 0.04
C ILE A 59 -13.13 0.65 0.33
N GLU A 60 -12.64 -0.56 0.29
CA GLU A 60 -13.47 -1.77 0.30
C GLU A 60 -14.66 -1.80 1.25
#